data_bb8ffb2a409334b7417122171a35ae6b
#
_entry.id   bb8ffb2a409334b7417122171a35ae6b
#
_cell.length_a   1.000
_cell.length_b   1.000
_cell.length_c   1.000
_cell.angle_alpha   90.00
_cell.angle_beta   90.00
_cell.angle_gamma   90.00
#
_symmetry.space_group_name_H-M   'P 1'
#
loop_
_entity.id
_entity.type
_entity.pdbx_description
1 polymer ?
#
loop_
_entity_poly.entity_id
_entity_poly.type
_entity_poly.pdbx_seq_one_letter_code
_entity_poly.pdbx_strand_id
1 'polypeptide(L)'
;HALSAYRKSGNFAALCRVVQEDAGILLASLDPSLVLEVLGQCPKEVLKEYPLAILVLMRSMFNWRQIPKMLELKALFSASMEEHPELPAEERGNLLGECDLIQSFLFYNNITEMSRLHRSASQQMSRPSVSIRSQGGWTFGSPSVLMMFHREPGGLKSELAEMDECMPH
;
A
#
# COMPACT_ATOMS: atom_id res chain seq x y z
N HIS A 1 -11.60 -21.18 2.26
CA HIS A 1 -12.17 -21.79 3.49
C HIS A 1 -11.74 -21.04 4.76
N ALA A 2 -10.48 -20.59 4.95
CA ALA A 2 -10.01 -19.89 6.14
C ALA A 2 -10.75 -18.56 6.38
N LEU A 3 -10.87 -17.70 5.37
CA LEU A 3 -11.59 -16.41 5.47
C LEU A 3 -13.06 -16.60 5.90
N SER A 4 -13.73 -17.59 5.31
CA SER A 4 -15.12 -17.90 5.69
C SER A 4 -15.23 -18.39 7.14
N ALA A 5 -14.22 -19.07 7.66
CA ALA A 5 -14.16 -19.49 9.05
C ALA A 5 -13.96 -18.29 9.99
N TYR A 6 -13.02 -17.39 9.68
CA TYR A 6 -12.80 -16.16 10.45
C TYR A 6 -14.04 -15.26 10.46
N ARG A 7 -14.71 -15.12 9.29
CA ARG A 7 -15.97 -14.38 9.20
C ARG A 7 -17.04 -14.96 10.11
N LYS A 8 -17.25 -16.29 10.07
CA LYS A 8 -18.26 -16.97 10.88
C LYS A 8 -17.97 -16.91 12.38
N SER A 9 -16.69 -16.94 12.76
CA SER A 9 -16.28 -16.86 14.16
C SER A 9 -16.22 -15.43 14.70
N GLY A 10 -16.31 -14.40 13.85
CA GLY A 10 -16.11 -13.01 14.24
C GLY A 10 -14.69 -12.67 14.69
N ASN A 11 -13.71 -13.56 14.45
CA ASN A 11 -12.33 -13.37 14.92
C ASN A 11 -11.50 -12.53 13.94
N PHE A 12 -11.89 -11.28 13.79
CA PHE A 12 -11.21 -10.33 12.89
C PHE A 12 -9.78 -10.02 13.33
N ALA A 13 -9.48 -10.04 14.62
CA ALA A 13 -8.11 -9.85 15.11
C ALA A 13 -7.16 -10.95 14.62
N ALA A 14 -7.60 -12.20 14.62
CA ALA A 14 -6.81 -13.30 14.07
C ALA A 14 -6.63 -13.17 12.54
N LEU A 15 -7.66 -12.69 11.84
CA LEU A 15 -7.57 -12.41 10.41
C LEU A 15 -6.53 -11.32 10.12
N CYS A 16 -6.55 -10.20 10.85
CA CYS A 16 -5.58 -9.11 10.68
C CYS A 16 -4.15 -9.59 10.92
N ARG A 17 -3.91 -10.41 11.95
CA ARG A 17 -2.59 -11.03 12.19
C ARG A 17 -2.14 -11.89 11.02
N VAL A 18 -2.98 -12.74 10.48
CA VAL A 18 -2.63 -13.56 9.31
C VAL A 18 -2.32 -12.68 8.09
N VAL A 19 -3.10 -11.63 7.86
CA VAL A 19 -2.87 -10.69 6.73
C VAL A 19 -1.51 -10.02 6.84
N GLN A 20 -1.10 -9.56 8.02
CA GLN A 20 0.22 -8.91 8.16
C GLN A 20 1.38 -9.91 8.16
N GLU A 21 1.25 -11.09 8.74
CA GLU A 21 2.29 -12.13 8.75
C GLU A 21 2.54 -12.70 7.35
N ASP A 22 1.48 -12.92 6.61
CA ASP A 22 1.49 -13.44 5.23
C ASP A 22 1.84 -12.36 4.18
N ALA A 23 1.81 -11.07 4.59
CA ALA A 23 2.03 -9.91 3.72
C ALA A 23 1.17 -9.92 2.44
N GLY A 24 -0.04 -10.47 2.52
CA GLY A 24 -1.03 -10.46 1.45
C GLY A 24 -0.89 -11.56 0.40
N ILE A 25 -0.05 -12.57 0.57
CA ILE A 25 0.02 -13.71 -0.37
C ILE A 25 -1.34 -14.40 -0.45
N LEU A 26 -1.94 -14.68 0.69
CA LEU A 26 -3.26 -15.30 0.75
C LEU A 26 -4.31 -14.43 0.05
N LEU A 27 -4.29 -13.12 0.29
CA LEU A 27 -5.23 -12.18 -0.33
C LEU A 27 -5.14 -12.21 -1.86
N ALA A 28 -3.95 -12.33 -2.43
CA ALA A 28 -3.75 -12.38 -3.88
C ALA A 28 -4.41 -13.62 -4.53
N SER A 29 -4.64 -14.69 -3.76
CA SER A 29 -5.28 -15.92 -4.23
C SER A 29 -6.81 -15.94 -4.03
N LEU A 30 -7.38 -14.90 -3.44
CA LEU A 30 -8.79 -14.84 -3.08
C LEU A 30 -9.59 -13.98 -4.07
N ASP A 31 -10.90 -14.23 -4.12
CA ASP A 31 -11.83 -13.35 -4.83
C ASP A 31 -11.88 -11.98 -4.12
N PRO A 32 -11.60 -10.88 -4.83
CA PRO A 32 -11.68 -9.52 -4.28
C PRO A 32 -13.02 -9.21 -3.63
N SER A 33 -14.13 -9.69 -4.20
CA SER A 33 -15.48 -9.46 -3.68
C SER A 33 -15.67 -10.05 -2.29
N LEU A 34 -15.13 -11.25 -2.06
CA LEU A 34 -15.16 -11.90 -0.76
C LEU A 34 -14.36 -11.11 0.29
N VAL A 35 -13.19 -10.59 -0.09
CA VAL A 35 -12.35 -9.80 0.82
C VAL A 35 -13.04 -8.49 1.16
N LEU A 36 -13.66 -7.81 0.18
CA LEU A 36 -14.42 -6.58 0.41
C LEU A 36 -15.62 -6.81 1.35
N GLU A 37 -16.33 -7.92 1.17
CA GLU A 37 -17.44 -8.30 2.07
C GLU A 37 -16.95 -8.49 3.50
N VAL A 38 -15.86 -9.22 3.71
CA VAL A 38 -15.26 -9.46 5.02
C VAL A 38 -14.78 -8.18 5.67
N LEU A 39 -14.13 -7.30 4.89
CA LEU A 39 -13.69 -5.98 5.36
C LEU A 39 -14.87 -5.08 5.75
N GLY A 40 -15.99 -5.17 5.03
CA GLY A 40 -17.20 -4.44 5.37
C GLY A 40 -17.82 -4.86 6.70
N GLN A 41 -17.53 -6.06 7.17
CA GLN A 41 -17.99 -6.60 8.47
C GLN A 41 -16.96 -6.40 9.59
N CYS A 42 -15.71 -6.12 9.26
CA CYS A 42 -14.65 -5.95 10.26
C CYS A 42 -14.81 -4.60 10.97
N PRO A 43 -14.87 -4.58 12.30
CA PRO A 43 -14.91 -3.33 13.05
C PRO A 43 -13.64 -2.50 12.80
N LYS A 44 -13.81 -1.20 12.56
CA LYS A 44 -12.68 -0.30 12.30
C LYS A 44 -11.69 -0.25 13.45
N GLU A 45 -12.18 -0.33 14.68
CA GLU A 45 -11.35 -0.36 15.90
C GLU A 45 -10.42 -1.58 15.92
N VAL A 46 -10.90 -2.73 15.44
CA VAL A 46 -10.03 -3.91 15.32
C VAL A 46 -8.96 -3.71 14.24
N LEU A 47 -9.32 -3.10 13.11
CA LEU A 47 -8.33 -2.83 12.06
C LEU A 47 -7.26 -1.86 12.52
N LYS A 48 -7.58 -0.82 13.30
CA LYS A 48 -6.63 0.17 13.81
C LYS A 48 -5.53 -0.43 14.67
N GLU A 49 -5.80 -1.52 15.38
CA GLU A 49 -4.80 -2.27 16.14
C GLU A 49 -3.75 -3.00 15.27
N TYR A 50 -3.96 -3.04 13.96
CA TYR A 50 -3.11 -3.77 13.03
C TYR A 50 -2.69 -2.89 11.83
N PRO A 51 -1.88 -1.82 12.05
CA PRO A 51 -1.53 -0.87 10.98
C PRO A 51 -0.84 -1.52 9.78
N LEU A 52 0.00 -2.52 9.98
CA LEU A 52 0.63 -3.25 8.88
C LEU A 52 -0.40 -4.05 8.07
N ALA A 53 -1.43 -4.63 8.71
CA ALA A 53 -2.51 -5.28 7.97
C ALA A 53 -3.30 -4.27 7.11
N ILE A 54 -3.50 -3.03 7.60
CA ILE A 54 -4.12 -1.97 6.81
C ILE A 54 -3.29 -1.68 5.56
N LEU A 55 -1.96 -1.57 5.66
CA LEU A 55 -1.07 -1.32 4.52
C LEU A 55 -1.13 -2.46 3.49
N VAL A 56 -1.11 -3.70 3.94
CA VAL A 56 -1.28 -4.88 3.06
C VAL A 56 -2.62 -4.84 2.32
N LEU A 57 -3.69 -4.48 3.01
CA LEU A 57 -5.02 -4.31 2.41
C LEU A 57 -5.06 -3.12 1.43
N MET A 58 -4.43 -1.99 1.75
CA MET A 58 -4.33 -0.83 0.85
C MET A 58 -3.67 -1.24 -0.48
N ARG A 59 -2.55 -1.95 -0.43
CA ARG A 59 -1.89 -2.47 -1.63
C ARG A 59 -2.79 -3.41 -2.41
N SER A 60 -3.51 -4.30 -1.74
CA SER A 60 -4.44 -5.23 -2.40
C SER A 60 -5.59 -4.48 -3.09
N MET A 61 -6.15 -3.45 -2.43
CA MET A 61 -7.19 -2.60 -3.02
C MET A 61 -6.67 -1.87 -4.27
N PHE A 62 -5.43 -1.37 -4.24
CA PHE A 62 -4.82 -0.78 -5.41
C PHE A 62 -4.73 -1.79 -6.57
N ASN A 63 -4.22 -2.99 -6.33
CA ASN A 63 -4.10 -4.05 -7.34
C ASN A 63 -5.46 -4.43 -7.96
N TRP A 64 -6.52 -4.41 -7.17
CA TRP A 64 -7.90 -4.68 -7.60
C TRP A 64 -8.64 -3.45 -8.13
N ARG A 65 -7.94 -2.32 -8.30
CA ARG A 65 -8.49 -1.04 -8.77
C ARG A 65 -9.64 -0.51 -7.90
N GLN A 66 -9.63 -0.87 -6.62
CA GLN A 66 -10.58 -0.41 -5.60
C GLN A 66 -10.05 0.87 -4.92
N ILE A 67 -9.76 1.91 -5.72
CA ILE A 67 -9.11 3.14 -5.23
C ILE A 67 -9.91 3.83 -4.12
N PRO A 68 -11.25 3.96 -4.19
CA PRO A 68 -12.01 4.55 -3.08
C PRO A 68 -11.78 3.80 -1.76
N LYS A 69 -11.76 2.46 -1.80
CA LYS A 69 -11.53 1.64 -0.60
C LYS A 69 -10.09 1.73 -0.09
N MET A 70 -9.13 1.86 -0.99
CA MET A 70 -7.74 2.14 -0.62
C MET A 70 -7.63 3.47 0.15
N LEU A 71 -8.32 4.53 -0.30
CA LEU A 71 -8.31 5.83 0.36
C LEU A 71 -9.01 5.82 1.73
N GLU A 72 -10.10 5.05 1.88
CA GLU A 72 -10.73 4.80 3.19
C GLU A 72 -9.75 4.11 4.16
N LEU A 73 -9.05 3.09 3.70
CA LEU A 73 -8.04 2.39 4.49
C LEU A 73 -6.86 3.30 4.85
N LYS A 74 -6.43 4.19 3.95
CA LYS A 74 -5.42 5.19 4.25
C LYS A 74 -5.85 6.12 5.39
N ALA A 75 -7.09 6.61 5.35
CA ALA A 75 -7.62 7.44 6.43
C ALA A 75 -7.65 6.67 7.77
N LEU A 76 -8.02 5.38 7.73
CA LEU A 76 -8.00 4.52 8.90
C LEU A 76 -6.57 4.28 9.41
N PHE A 77 -5.59 4.11 8.53
CA PHE A 77 -4.17 4.01 8.87
C PHE A 77 -3.67 5.27 9.57
N SER A 78 -4.01 6.46 9.05
CA SER A 78 -3.63 7.73 9.69
C SER A 78 -4.20 7.83 11.10
N ALA A 79 -5.47 7.49 11.29
CA ALA A 79 -6.11 7.45 12.61
C ALA A 79 -5.41 6.43 13.54
N SER A 80 -5.06 5.24 13.05
CA SER A 80 -4.30 4.24 13.81
C SER A 80 -2.96 4.81 14.27
N MET A 81 -2.24 5.54 13.42
CA MET A 81 -0.95 6.16 13.79
C MET A 81 -1.11 7.25 14.87
N GLU A 82 -2.23 7.96 14.88
CA GLU A 82 -2.53 8.96 15.92
C GLU A 82 -2.90 8.31 17.26
N GLU A 83 -3.62 7.20 17.22
CA GLU A 83 -4.07 6.46 18.41
C GLU A 83 -2.94 5.64 19.07
N HIS A 84 -1.88 5.33 18.34
CA HIS A 84 -0.73 4.55 18.83
C HIS A 84 0.58 5.38 18.91
N PRO A 85 0.63 6.44 19.74
CA PRO A 85 1.84 7.25 19.90
C PRO A 85 2.98 6.49 20.59
N GLU A 86 2.67 5.38 21.27
CA GLU A 86 3.62 4.51 21.99
C GLU A 86 4.46 3.63 21.06
N LEU A 87 4.10 3.54 19.77
CA LEU A 87 4.89 2.76 18.80
C LEU A 87 6.34 3.26 18.78
N PRO A 88 7.34 2.34 18.80
CA PRO A 88 8.74 2.71 18.65
C PRO A 88 8.95 3.58 17.40
N ALA A 89 9.78 4.62 17.53
CA ALA A 89 10.02 5.57 16.44
C ALA A 89 10.46 4.88 15.13
N GLU A 90 11.26 3.83 15.25
CA GLU A 90 11.70 3.03 14.11
C GLU A 90 10.54 2.31 13.43
N GLU A 91 9.68 1.63 14.17
CA GLU A 91 8.53 0.92 13.60
C GLU A 91 7.51 1.89 13.02
N ARG A 92 7.27 3.02 13.71
CA ARG A 92 6.44 4.10 13.20
C ARG A 92 6.98 4.64 11.87
N GLY A 93 8.30 4.86 11.77
CA GLY A 93 8.95 5.30 10.53
C GLY A 93 8.78 4.27 9.41
N ASN A 94 8.97 2.98 9.71
CA ASN A 94 8.77 1.90 8.75
C ASN A 94 7.34 1.86 8.21
N LEU A 95 6.33 1.98 9.08
CA LEU A 95 4.92 1.98 8.66
C LEU A 95 4.55 3.21 7.82
N LEU A 96 5.02 4.41 8.22
CA LEU A 96 4.76 5.64 7.48
C LEU A 96 5.45 5.61 6.11
N GLY A 97 6.70 5.19 6.04
CA GLY A 97 7.44 5.07 4.78
C GLY A 97 6.82 4.03 3.86
N GLU A 98 6.35 2.90 4.39
CA GLU A 98 5.64 1.89 3.61
C GLU A 98 4.30 2.42 3.07
N CYS A 99 3.59 3.25 3.84
CA CYS A 99 2.40 3.96 3.38
C CYS A 99 2.72 4.90 2.22
N ASP A 100 3.83 5.65 2.29
CA ASP A 100 4.27 6.54 1.21
C ASP A 100 4.58 5.76 -0.08
N LEU A 101 5.25 4.60 0.03
CA LEU A 101 5.49 3.71 -1.12
C LEU A 101 4.19 3.25 -1.78
N ILE A 102 3.20 2.82 -0.99
CA ILE A 102 1.91 2.39 -1.53
C ILE A 102 1.18 3.56 -2.19
N GLN A 103 1.25 4.76 -1.60
CA GLN A 103 0.65 5.95 -2.17
C GLN A 103 1.30 6.36 -3.50
N SER A 104 2.61 6.14 -3.66
CA SER A 104 3.32 6.49 -4.89
C SER A 104 2.71 5.83 -6.13
N PHE A 105 2.06 4.69 -5.97
CA PHE A 105 1.37 3.99 -7.07
C PHE A 105 0.22 4.79 -7.68
N LEU A 106 -0.38 5.70 -6.93
CA LEU A 106 -1.44 6.59 -7.45
C LEU A 106 -0.89 7.67 -8.38
N PHE A 107 0.40 7.93 -8.30
CA PHE A 107 1.09 8.99 -9.03
C PHE A 107 2.03 8.46 -10.13
N TYR A 108 1.77 7.26 -10.67
CA TYR A 108 2.66 6.61 -11.63
C TYR A 108 2.93 7.43 -12.91
N ASN A 109 2.07 8.42 -13.22
CA ASN A 109 2.27 9.39 -14.31
C ASN A 109 2.86 10.75 -13.86
N ASN A 110 3.29 10.85 -12.61
CA ASN A 110 3.87 12.06 -12.04
C ASN A 110 5.15 11.69 -11.31
N ILE A 111 6.27 11.76 -12.03
CA ILE A 111 7.59 11.34 -11.51
C ILE A 111 8.01 12.18 -10.32
N THR A 112 7.73 13.47 -10.32
CA THR A 112 8.05 14.38 -9.21
C THR A 112 7.38 13.91 -7.91
N GLU A 113 6.08 13.62 -7.95
CA GLU A 113 5.35 13.12 -6.78
C GLU A 113 5.77 11.71 -6.38
N MET A 114 5.99 10.82 -7.34
CA MET A 114 6.54 9.48 -7.05
C MET A 114 7.90 9.59 -6.36
N SER A 115 8.80 10.39 -6.89
CA SER A 115 10.14 10.59 -6.33
C SER A 115 10.08 11.20 -4.94
N ARG A 116 9.21 12.18 -4.71
CA ARG A 116 9.01 12.78 -3.39
C ARG A 116 8.59 11.73 -2.36
N LEU A 117 7.62 10.89 -2.69
CA LEU A 117 7.14 9.82 -1.80
C LEU A 117 8.19 8.74 -1.58
N HIS A 118 8.96 8.36 -2.60
CA HIS A 118 10.05 7.39 -2.47
C HIS A 118 11.19 7.93 -1.59
N ARG A 119 11.55 9.21 -1.73
CA ARG A 119 12.55 9.83 -0.84
C ARG A 119 12.06 9.89 0.60
N SER A 120 10.78 10.28 0.81
CA SER A 120 10.16 10.28 2.13
C SER A 120 10.21 8.88 2.75
N ALA A 121 9.85 7.86 2.00
CA ALA A 121 9.92 6.47 2.45
C ALA A 121 11.35 6.05 2.80
N SER A 122 12.32 6.34 1.93
CA SER A 122 13.74 6.01 2.14
C SER A 122 14.33 6.67 3.38
N GLN A 123 13.88 7.86 3.73
CA GLN A 123 14.33 8.58 4.93
C GLN A 123 13.70 8.03 6.22
N GLN A 124 12.53 7.44 6.14
CA GLN A 124 11.77 6.95 7.29
C GLN A 124 12.02 5.47 7.59
N MET A 125 12.29 4.67 6.55
CA MET A 125 12.38 3.22 6.68
C MET A 125 13.79 2.76 7.01
N SER A 126 13.90 1.89 8.00
CA SER A 126 15.13 1.17 8.36
C SER A 126 15.16 -0.27 7.81
N ARG A 127 14.03 -0.76 7.31
CA ARG A 127 13.87 -2.10 6.72
C ARG A 127 13.13 -2.05 5.39
N PRO A 128 13.26 -3.09 4.55
CA PRO A 128 12.41 -3.23 3.35
C PRO A 128 10.93 -3.28 3.69
N SER A 129 10.08 -2.84 2.75
CA SER A 129 8.63 -2.92 2.91
C SER A 129 8.16 -4.37 3.05
N VAL A 130 7.17 -4.60 3.89
CA VAL A 130 6.54 -5.92 4.09
C VAL A 130 5.40 -6.14 3.10
N SER A 131 4.57 -5.12 2.91
CA SER A 131 3.40 -5.21 2.01
C SER A 131 3.77 -5.22 0.52
N ILE A 132 4.97 -4.73 0.15
CA ILE A 132 5.45 -4.68 -1.23
C ILE A 132 6.62 -5.65 -1.36
N ARG A 133 6.35 -6.84 -1.89
CA ARG A 133 7.39 -7.87 -2.02
C ARG A 133 8.12 -7.76 -3.36
N SER A 134 9.45 -7.93 -3.32
CA SER A 134 10.29 -7.98 -4.52
C SER A 134 10.07 -9.24 -5.37
N GLN A 135 9.53 -10.31 -4.79
CA GLN A 135 9.28 -11.59 -5.45
C GLN A 135 7.90 -11.70 -6.14
N GLY A 136 6.99 -10.77 -5.89
CA GLY A 136 5.76 -10.64 -6.66
C GLY A 136 6.04 -9.82 -7.92
N GLY A 137 5.50 -10.22 -9.08
CA GLY A 137 5.60 -9.40 -10.29
C GLY A 137 5.19 -7.94 -10.02
N TRP A 138 5.67 -7.04 -10.85
CA TRP A 138 5.30 -5.62 -10.76
C TRP A 138 3.79 -5.46 -10.72
N THR A 139 3.31 -4.58 -9.86
CA THR A 139 1.88 -4.26 -9.73
C THR A 139 1.28 -3.75 -11.05
N PHE A 140 2.09 -3.20 -11.93
CA PHE A 140 1.70 -2.61 -13.22
C PHE A 140 2.27 -3.37 -14.45
N GLY A 141 2.84 -4.53 -14.30
CA GLY A 141 3.65 -5.15 -15.33
C GLY A 141 5.03 -4.51 -15.39
N SER A 142 5.67 -4.47 -16.56
CA SER A 142 6.94 -3.75 -16.74
C SER A 142 6.64 -2.29 -17.09
N PRO A 143 6.67 -1.34 -16.14
CA PRO A 143 6.44 0.06 -16.46
C PRO A 143 7.55 0.53 -17.38
N SER A 144 7.18 1.07 -18.52
CA SER A 144 8.09 1.74 -19.42
C SER A 144 7.72 3.22 -19.45
N VAL A 145 8.71 4.08 -19.46
CA VAL A 145 8.52 5.53 -19.64
C VAL A 145 7.64 5.82 -20.84
N LEU A 146 7.75 5.04 -21.91
CA LEU A 146 6.91 5.16 -23.11
C LEU A 146 5.41 4.90 -22.85
N MET A 147 5.06 4.08 -21.88
CA MET A 147 3.67 3.87 -21.52
C MET A 147 3.10 5.04 -20.71
N MET A 148 3.94 5.79 -20.02
CA MET A 148 3.53 6.91 -19.19
C MET A 148 3.19 8.16 -20.01
N PHE A 149 3.90 8.43 -21.13
CA PHE A 149 3.93 9.74 -21.79
C PHE A 149 3.46 9.78 -23.24
N HIS A 150 3.02 8.71 -23.81
CA HIS A 150 2.61 8.69 -25.22
C HIS A 150 1.31 9.47 -25.52
N ARG A 151 0.66 10.07 -24.52
CA ARG A 151 -0.64 10.73 -24.65
C ARG A 151 -0.55 12.21 -25.08
N GLU A 152 0.59 12.87 -24.84
CA GLU A 152 0.75 14.30 -25.12
C GLU A 152 2.03 14.56 -25.89
N PRO A 153 1.97 15.34 -27.01
CA PRO A 153 3.16 15.76 -27.74
C PRO A 153 4.09 16.58 -26.83
N GLY A 154 5.37 16.21 -26.77
CA GLY A 154 6.37 16.89 -25.96
C GLY A 154 6.46 16.41 -24.50
N GLY A 155 5.50 15.63 -24.01
CA GLY A 155 5.48 15.11 -22.63
C GLY A 155 6.73 14.32 -22.27
N LEU A 156 7.26 13.52 -23.18
CA LEU A 156 8.49 12.75 -22.98
C LEU A 156 9.72 13.62 -22.66
N LYS A 157 9.84 14.78 -23.30
CA LYS A 157 10.96 15.71 -23.07
C LYS A 157 10.89 16.35 -21.68
N SER A 158 9.70 16.76 -21.27
CA SER A 158 9.44 17.29 -19.94
C SER A 158 9.77 16.26 -18.87
N GLU A 159 9.36 15.05 -19.10
CA GLU A 159 9.54 13.94 -18.16
C GLU A 159 10.99 13.50 -18.02
N LEU A 160 11.76 13.48 -19.11
CA LEU A 160 13.19 13.23 -19.03
C LEU A 160 13.90 14.27 -18.16
N ALA A 161 13.52 15.55 -18.28
CA ALA A 161 14.05 16.60 -17.43
C ALA A 161 13.69 16.39 -15.94
N GLU A 162 12.44 16.02 -15.65
CA GLU A 162 12.02 15.67 -14.27
C GLU A 162 12.73 14.42 -13.73
N MET A 163 12.96 13.43 -14.58
CA MET A 163 13.74 12.24 -14.20
C MET A 163 15.16 12.60 -13.83
N ASP A 164 15.83 13.43 -14.62
CA ASP A 164 17.20 13.88 -14.35
C ASP A 164 17.27 14.64 -13.01
N GLU A 165 16.30 15.50 -12.71
CA GLU A 165 16.20 16.20 -11.43
C GLU A 165 15.92 15.28 -10.24
N CYS A 166 15.18 14.20 -10.47
CA CYS A 166 14.75 13.26 -9.43
C CYS A 166 15.75 12.13 -9.16
N MET A 167 16.62 11.82 -10.11
CA MET A 167 17.64 10.78 -9.92
C MET A 167 18.74 11.26 -8.96
N PRO A 168 19.15 10.45 -7.97
CA PRO A 168 20.32 10.77 -7.17
C PRO A 168 21.58 10.71 -8.04
N HIS A 169 22.37 11.75 -8.00
CA HIS A 169 23.72 11.79 -8.59
C HIS A 169 24.72 11.02 -7.75
#